data_00934640558f94bafa7b730abba35ba3
#
_entry.id   00934640558f94bafa7b730abba35ba3
#
_cell.length_a   1.000
_cell.length_b   1.000
_cell.length_c   1.000
_cell.angle_alpha   90.00
_cell.angle_beta   90.00
_cell.angle_gamma   90.00
#
_symmetry.space_group_name_H-M   'P 1'
#
loop_
_entity.id
_entity.type
_entity.pdbx_description
1 polymer ?
#
loop_
_entity_poly.entity_id
_entity_poly.type
_entity_poly.pdbx_seq_one_letter_code
_entity_poly.pdbx_strand_id
1 'polypeptide(L)'
;DTFARPIAAFVGQRLGEPVVVSNRGGAGGTMGAKTVALAAPNGYSMLVGNTGLTYASLVYPDTRFELERDLVPISGFASVPVVLVVNPAKLDVTDFAAFLAAVRKSPGKYNIGSSGLGTIPHLAIELLKARTGIDIVHVPYRGGGPALQDMLNGQIDSTFQPLSTVVAYVQAGRLRALAVAAARRETLMPDLPTFAEVGLPDFRVSSWYGLFAPKATPAPILDTLHDSIQTALADANIRRIWAEQGAHAMIESRQAFTEFVARETKLWSEVARTTSIPME
;
A
#
# COMPACT_ATOMS: atom_id res chain seq x y z
N ASP A 1 9.81 4.74 -7.17
CA ASP A 1 11.03 5.58 -7.24
C ASP A 1 11.09 6.63 -6.13
N THR A 2 10.00 7.34 -5.82
CA THR A 2 9.96 8.42 -4.83
C THR A 2 10.50 8.00 -3.45
N PHE A 3 10.21 6.79 -3.00
CA PHE A 3 10.70 6.27 -1.73
C PHE A 3 12.05 5.54 -1.85
N ALA A 4 12.29 4.84 -2.96
CA ALA A 4 13.49 4.01 -3.13
C ALA A 4 14.77 4.82 -3.40
N ARG A 5 14.71 5.87 -4.24
CA ARG A 5 15.90 6.63 -4.63
C ARG A 5 16.57 7.40 -3.48
N PRO A 6 15.84 8.08 -2.57
CA PRO A 6 16.45 8.71 -1.40
C PRO A 6 17.16 7.70 -0.49
N ILE A 7 16.54 6.52 -0.27
CA ILE A 7 17.16 5.43 0.50
C ILE A 7 18.43 4.93 -0.21
N ALA A 8 18.38 4.67 -1.52
CA ALA A 8 19.50 4.19 -2.29
C ALA A 8 20.69 5.17 -2.24
N ALA A 9 20.44 6.47 -2.38
CA ALA A 9 21.48 7.51 -2.30
C ALA A 9 22.12 7.54 -0.90
N PHE A 10 21.32 7.52 0.16
CA PHE A 10 21.82 7.54 1.54
C PHE A 10 22.64 6.28 1.88
N VAL A 11 22.10 5.10 1.54
CA VAL A 11 22.78 3.83 1.79
C VAL A 11 24.09 3.74 1.00
N GLY A 12 24.09 4.21 -0.26
CA GLY A 12 25.29 4.25 -1.09
C GLY A 12 26.40 5.12 -0.47
N GLN A 13 26.07 6.31 0.02
CA GLN A 13 27.03 7.17 0.73
C GLN A 13 27.57 6.51 2.01
N ARG A 14 26.70 5.86 2.77
CA ARG A 14 27.06 5.21 4.04
C ARG A 14 27.98 4.01 3.84
N LEU A 15 27.73 3.21 2.80
CA LEU A 15 28.50 1.98 2.53
C LEU A 15 29.73 2.23 1.63
N GLY A 16 29.87 3.42 1.06
CA GLY A 16 30.98 3.77 0.16
C GLY A 16 30.85 3.15 -1.24
N GLU A 17 29.65 2.62 -1.60
CA GLU A 17 29.39 1.95 -2.86
C GLU A 17 28.15 2.54 -3.54
N PRO A 18 28.13 2.75 -4.86
CA PRO A 18 26.96 3.28 -5.54
C PRO A 18 25.78 2.29 -5.54
N VAL A 19 24.62 2.74 -5.05
CA VAL A 19 23.38 1.96 -5.10
C VAL A 19 22.51 2.45 -6.27
N VAL A 20 22.37 1.61 -7.30
CA VAL A 20 21.64 1.94 -8.53
C VAL A 20 20.24 1.35 -8.49
N VAL A 21 19.22 2.20 -8.67
CA VAL A 21 17.82 1.76 -8.78
C VAL A 21 17.50 1.40 -10.23
N SER A 22 17.19 0.13 -10.48
CA SER A 22 16.76 -0.40 -11.78
C SER A 22 15.28 -0.81 -11.73
N ASN A 23 14.47 -0.30 -12.66
CA ASN A 23 13.04 -0.62 -12.72
C ASN A 23 12.80 -1.79 -13.70
N ARG A 24 12.20 -2.89 -13.20
CA ARG A 24 11.81 -4.04 -13.99
C ARG A 24 10.33 -4.33 -13.79
N GLY A 25 9.52 -3.99 -14.80
CA GLY A 25 8.07 -4.23 -14.79
C GLY A 25 7.71 -5.66 -15.22
N GLY A 26 6.43 -5.98 -15.08
CA GLY A 26 5.79 -7.22 -15.53
C GLY A 26 5.21 -8.05 -14.37
N ALA A 27 4.03 -8.64 -14.63
CA ALA A 27 3.30 -9.51 -13.71
C ALA A 27 3.24 -8.98 -12.27
N GLY A 28 2.73 -7.76 -12.07
CA GLY A 28 2.62 -7.13 -10.74
C GLY A 28 3.95 -6.88 -10.01
N GLY A 29 5.09 -6.90 -10.72
CA GLY A 29 6.43 -6.75 -10.15
C GLY A 29 7.15 -8.08 -9.86
N THR A 30 6.48 -9.22 -10.02
CA THR A 30 7.08 -10.54 -9.77
C THR A 30 8.27 -10.85 -10.67
N MET A 31 8.32 -10.30 -11.90
CA MET A 31 9.47 -10.45 -12.78
C MET A 31 10.74 -9.83 -12.18
N GLY A 32 10.64 -8.63 -11.62
CA GLY A 32 11.72 -8.00 -10.88
C GLY A 32 12.10 -8.79 -9.63
N ALA A 33 11.10 -9.27 -8.87
CA ALA A 33 11.30 -10.08 -7.68
C ALA A 33 12.04 -11.39 -7.98
N LYS A 34 11.66 -12.12 -9.03
CA LYS A 34 12.38 -13.33 -9.49
C LYS A 34 13.82 -13.05 -9.90
N THR A 35 14.06 -11.92 -10.56
CA THR A 35 15.43 -11.55 -10.91
C THR A 35 16.32 -11.43 -9.67
N VAL A 36 15.82 -10.82 -8.59
CA VAL A 36 16.56 -10.72 -7.34
C VAL A 36 16.64 -12.07 -6.63
N ALA A 37 15.56 -12.84 -6.57
CA ALA A 37 15.53 -14.15 -5.93
C ALA A 37 16.60 -15.13 -6.49
N LEU A 38 16.91 -15.00 -7.78
CA LEU A 38 17.91 -15.81 -8.50
C LEU A 38 19.33 -15.20 -8.48
N ALA A 39 19.50 -14.01 -7.92
CA ALA A 39 20.79 -13.36 -7.82
C ALA A 39 21.67 -14.00 -6.74
N ALA A 40 22.99 -13.74 -6.80
CA ALA A 40 23.91 -14.18 -5.78
C ALA A 40 23.54 -13.58 -4.40
N PRO A 41 23.50 -14.39 -3.32
CA PRO A 41 23.06 -13.95 -1.99
C PRO A 41 24.18 -13.22 -1.22
N ASN A 42 24.77 -12.21 -1.84
CA ASN A 42 25.96 -11.50 -1.35
C ASN A 42 25.69 -10.02 -0.98
N GLY A 43 24.40 -9.58 -0.99
CA GLY A 43 24.01 -8.23 -0.61
C GLY A 43 24.07 -7.18 -1.74
N TYR A 44 24.56 -7.53 -2.93
CA TYR A 44 24.67 -6.58 -4.06
C TYR A 44 23.40 -6.50 -4.92
N SER A 45 22.48 -7.44 -4.75
CA SER A 45 21.18 -7.42 -5.45
C SER A 45 20.05 -7.43 -4.44
N MET A 46 19.24 -6.39 -4.43
CA MET A 46 18.14 -6.21 -3.49
C MET A 46 16.86 -5.83 -4.25
N LEU A 47 15.72 -6.18 -3.71
CA LEU A 47 14.41 -5.84 -4.23
C LEU A 47 13.76 -4.79 -3.35
N VAL A 48 13.27 -3.71 -3.95
CA VAL A 48 12.22 -2.90 -3.33
C VAL A 48 10.89 -3.60 -3.60
N GLY A 49 10.40 -4.28 -2.57
CA GLY A 49 9.10 -4.93 -2.57
C GLY A 49 8.01 -4.01 -2.02
N ASN A 50 6.76 -4.37 -2.28
CA ASN A 50 5.59 -3.66 -1.78
C ASN A 50 4.47 -4.66 -1.42
N THR A 51 3.36 -4.15 -0.90
CA THR A 51 2.19 -4.93 -0.53
C THR A 51 1.73 -5.90 -1.63
N GLY A 52 1.85 -5.53 -2.91
CA GLY A 52 1.43 -6.38 -4.04
C GLY A 52 2.13 -7.74 -4.11
N LEU A 53 3.37 -7.84 -3.61
CA LEU A 53 4.10 -9.11 -3.62
C LEU A 53 3.54 -10.15 -2.63
N THR A 54 2.79 -9.74 -1.61
CA THR A 54 2.24 -10.63 -0.58
C THR A 54 1.16 -11.59 -1.11
N TYR A 55 0.51 -11.23 -2.21
CA TYR A 55 -0.52 -12.05 -2.87
C TYR A 55 -0.23 -12.31 -4.35
N ALA A 56 0.95 -11.93 -4.80
CA ALA A 56 1.33 -12.01 -6.23
C ALA A 56 1.28 -13.46 -6.78
N SER A 57 1.60 -14.46 -5.94
CA SER A 57 1.50 -15.88 -6.33
C SER A 57 0.08 -16.34 -6.65
N LEU A 58 -0.94 -15.66 -6.09
CA LEU A 58 -2.35 -15.94 -6.37
C LEU A 58 -2.83 -15.26 -7.66
N VAL A 59 -2.34 -14.05 -7.95
CA VAL A 59 -2.72 -13.29 -9.14
C VAL A 59 -1.94 -13.74 -10.38
N TYR A 60 -0.66 -14.11 -10.20
CA TYR A 60 0.27 -14.50 -11.27
C TYR A 60 0.88 -15.90 -11.02
N PRO A 61 0.08 -16.96 -10.99
CA PRO A 61 0.54 -18.31 -10.64
C PRO A 61 1.64 -18.85 -11.59
N ASP A 62 1.60 -18.49 -12.85
CA ASP A 62 2.57 -18.91 -13.86
C ASP A 62 3.99 -18.40 -13.56
N THR A 63 4.12 -17.36 -12.78
CA THR A 63 5.44 -16.87 -12.37
C THR A 63 6.15 -17.81 -11.39
N ARG A 64 5.41 -18.68 -10.68
CA ARG A 64 5.92 -19.59 -9.64
C ARG A 64 6.76 -18.86 -8.57
N PHE A 65 6.50 -17.57 -8.38
CA PHE A 65 7.16 -16.77 -7.36
C PHE A 65 6.38 -16.86 -6.05
N GLU A 66 7.10 -17.06 -4.93
CA GLU A 66 6.53 -17.02 -3.58
C GLU A 66 7.43 -16.19 -2.68
N LEU A 67 6.89 -15.11 -2.12
CA LEU A 67 7.64 -14.09 -1.39
C LEU A 67 8.49 -14.69 -0.26
N GLU A 68 7.88 -15.49 0.62
CA GLU A 68 8.54 -16.03 1.82
C GLU A 68 9.51 -17.16 1.52
N ARG A 69 9.31 -17.89 0.42
CA ARG A 69 10.20 -18.96 -0.04
C ARG A 69 11.45 -18.39 -0.69
N ASP A 70 11.28 -17.39 -1.55
CA ASP A 70 12.30 -16.96 -2.52
C ASP A 70 13.14 -15.77 -2.01
N LEU A 71 12.59 -14.99 -1.07
CA LEU A 71 13.23 -13.79 -0.54
C LEU A 71 13.23 -13.78 0.99
N VAL A 72 14.11 -12.95 1.54
CA VAL A 72 14.16 -12.64 2.98
C VAL A 72 13.95 -11.15 3.20
N PRO A 73 13.04 -10.72 4.10
CA PRO A 73 12.85 -9.31 4.46
C PRO A 73 14.11 -8.76 5.15
N ILE A 74 14.49 -7.53 4.77
CA ILE A 74 15.59 -6.77 5.40
C ILE A 74 15.03 -5.67 6.29
N SER A 75 14.23 -4.77 5.71
CA SER A 75 13.68 -3.61 6.44
C SER A 75 12.46 -3.05 5.72
N GLY A 76 11.40 -2.76 6.46
CA GLY A 76 10.40 -1.80 6.02
C GLY A 76 11.01 -0.39 5.97
N PHE A 77 10.52 0.44 5.06
CA PHE A 77 11.01 1.83 5.03
C PHE A 77 9.92 2.87 4.82
N ALA A 78 8.85 2.60 4.08
CA ALA A 78 7.75 3.54 3.90
C ALA A 78 6.40 2.85 3.93
N SER A 79 5.41 3.50 4.53
CA SER A 79 4.00 3.10 4.52
C SER A 79 3.12 4.29 4.19
N VAL A 80 2.20 4.12 3.24
CA VAL A 80 1.26 5.16 2.80
C VAL A 80 -0.16 4.64 3.02
N PRO A 81 -0.89 5.12 4.04
CA PRO A 81 -2.25 4.71 4.28
C PRO A 81 -3.20 5.23 3.21
N VAL A 82 -4.27 4.50 2.95
CA VAL A 82 -5.34 4.93 2.07
C VAL A 82 -6.50 5.52 2.86
N VAL A 83 -7.23 6.44 2.24
CA VAL A 83 -8.41 7.09 2.80
C VAL A 83 -9.61 6.81 1.90
N LEU A 84 -10.77 6.50 2.50
CA LEU A 84 -12.04 6.44 1.80
C LEU A 84 -12.57 7.85 1.60
N VAL A 85 -12.77 8.23 0.34
CA VAL A 85 -13.36 9.52 -0.02
C VAL A 85 -14.64 9.32 -0.84
N VAL A 86 -15.57 10.24 -0.70
CA VAL A 86 -16.82 10.33 -1.49
C VAL A 86 -16.91 11.65 -2.23
N ASN A 87 -17.64 11.65 -3.36
CA ASN A 87 -18.04 12.89 -4.00
C ASN A 87 -19.36 13.37 -3.38
N PRO A 88 -19.38 14.47 -2.60
CA PRO A 88 -20.58 14.94 -1.90
C PRO A 88 -21.72 15.37 -2.85
N ALA A 89 -21.43 15.70 -4.11
CA ALA A 89 -22.45 16.02 -5.11
C ALA A 89 -23.19 14.75 -5.62
N LYS A 90 -22.64 13.55 -5.41
CA LYS A 90 -23.21 12.26 -5.83
C LYS A 90 -23.72 11.45 -4.65
N LEU A 91 -22.98 11.44 -3.57
CA LEU A 91 -23.29 10.73 -2.34
C LEU A 91 -23.09 11.69 -1.16
N ASP A 92 -24.16 12.42 -0.82
CA ASP A 92 -24.14 13.39 0.28
C ASP A 92 -24.27 12.68 1.63
N VAL A 93 -23.15 12.20 2.14
CA VAL A 93 -23.03 11.57 3.45
C VAL A 93 -21.97 12.33 4.27
N THR A 94 -22.21 12.49 5.55
CA THR A 94 -21.36 13.31 6.44
C THR A 94 -20.19 12.53 7.02
N ASP A 95 -20.36 11.22 7.20
CA ASP A 95 -19.43 10.34 7.88
C ASP A 95 -19.52 8.89 7.38
N PHE A 96 -18.70 8.01 7.93
CA PHE A 96 -18.65 6.60 7.55
C PHE A 96 -19.94 5.84 7.90
N ALA A 97 -20.60 6.18 9.00
CA ALA A 97 -21.87 5.51 9.39
C ALA A 97 -22.98 5.86 8.42
N ALA A 98 -23.08 7.13 8.02
CA ALA A 98 -24.01 7.58 6.99
C ALA A 98 -23.74 6.95 5.62
N PHE A 99 -22.45 6.78 5.26
CA PHE A 99 -22.05 6.06 4.04
C PHE A 99 -22.55 4.61 4.06
N LEU A 100 -22.28 3.86 5.14
CA LEU A 100 -22.75 2.49 5.26
C LEU A 100 -24.29 2.40 5.21
N ALA A 101 -24.99 3.32 5.86
CA ALA A 101 -26.44 3.37 5.85
C ALA A 101 -27.00 3.63 4.44
N ALA A 102 -26.40 4.56 3.69
CA ALA A 102 -26.81 4.87 2.32
C ALA A 102 -26.60 3.68 1.38
N VAL A 103 -25.44 3.03 1.43
CA VAL A 103 -25.13 1.87 0.59
C VAL A 103 -26.03 0.68 0.92
N ARG A 104 -26.25 0.39 2.21
CA ARG A 104 -27.16 -0.68 2.65
C ARG A 104 -28.61 -0.47 2.24
N LYS A 105 -29.08 0.78 2.20
CA LYS A 105 -30.44 1.14 1.75
C LYS A 105 -30.66 0.91 0.26
N SER A 106 -29.59 0.92 -0.53
CA SER A 106 -29.67 0.81 -2.00
C SER A 106 -28.54 -0.09 -2.53
N PRO A 107 -28.63 -1.44 -2.30
CA PRO A 107 -27.61 -2.39 -2.74
C PRO A 107 -27.38 -2.32 -4.26
N GLY A 108 -26.11 -2.38 -4.68
CA GLY A 108 -25.70 -2.34 -6.09
C GLY A 108 -25.91 -1.00 -6.81
N LYS A 109 -26.44 0.04 -6.12
CA LYS A 109 -26.66 1.36 -6.71
C LYS A 109 -25.39 2.19 -6.81
N TYR A 110 -24.61 2.21 -5.73
CA TYR A 110 -23.39 3.03 -5.63
C TYR A 110 -22.18 2.28 -6.13
N ASN A 111 -21.19 3.04 -6.58
CA ASN A 111 -19.95 2.49 -7.07
C ASN A 111 -18.71 3.02 -6.33
N ILE A 112 -17.63 2.25 -6.40
CA ILE A 112 -16.36 2.58 -5.78
C ILE A 112 -15.20 2.28 -6.74
N GLY A 113 -14.41 3.30 -7.06
CA GLY A 113 -13.28 3.18 -7.97
C GLY A 113 -12.02 2.64 -7.32
N SER A 114 -11.22 1.91 -8.09
CA SER A 114 -9.85 1.53 -7.72
C SER A 114 -8.84 1.89 -8.79
N SER A 115 -7.56 1.82 -8.47
CA SER A 115 -6.47 1.99 -9.44
C SER A 115 -6.22 0.75 -10.31
N GLY A 116 -7.11 -0.22 -10.28
CA GLY A 116 -7.06 -1.44 -11.08
C GLY A 116 -7.24 -2.71 -10.26
N LEU A 117 -7.48 -3.82 -10.95
CA LEU A 117 -7.61 -5.13 -10.33
C LEU A 117 -6.32 -5.52 -9.60
N GLY A 118 -6.43 -6.14 -8.43
CA GLY A 118 -5.29 -6.56 -7.62
C GLY A 118 -4.45 -5.42 -7.02
N THR A 119 -4.90 -4.16 -7.08
CA THR A 119 -4.21 -3.04 -6.42
C THR A 119 -4.68 -2.86 -4.97
N ILE A 120 -3.92 -2.13 -4.15
CA ILE A 120 -4.28 -1.86 -2.75
C ILE A 120 -5.66 -1.20 -2.61
N PRO A 121 -6.07 -0.21 -3.42
CA PRO A 121 -7.43 0.29 -3.41
C PRO A 121 -8.49 -0.80 -3.71
N HIS A 122 -8.23 -1.72 -4.65
CA HIS A 122 -9.14 -2.85 -4.90
C HIS A 122 -9.25 -3.78 -3.68
N LEU A 123 -8.12 -4.16 -3.09
CA LEU A 123 -8.11 -4.99 -1.87
C LEU A 123 -8.81 -4.31 -0.69
N ALA A 124 -8.65 -2.97 -0.56
CA ALA A 124 -9.35 -2.19 0.45
C ALA A 124 -10.87 -2.24 0.25
N ILE A 125 -11.34 -2.17 -1.02
CA ILE A 125 -12.75 -2.30 -1.36
C ILE A 125 -13.29 -3.67 -0.97
N GLU A 126 -12.58 -4.73 -1.35
CA GLU A 126 -13.02 -6.10 -1.05
C GLU A 126 -12.98 -6.39 0.46
N LEU A 127 -11.98 -5.91 1.17
CA LEU A 127 -11.94 -5.99 2.62
C LEU A 127 -13.10 -5.21 3.26
N LEU A 128 -13.45 -4.03 2.73
CA LEU A 128 -14.58 -3.24 3.21
C LEU A 128 -15.90 -4.01 3.02
N LYS A 129 -16.12 -4.58 1.83
CA LYS A 129 -17.29 -5.44 1.55
C LYS A 129 -17.36 -6.63 2.50
N ALA A 130 -16.24 -7.35 2.68
CA ALA A 130 -16.17 -8.52 3.57
C ALA A 130 -16.46 -8.16 5.04
N ARG A 131 -15.98 -7.01 5.53
CA ARG A 131 -16.16 -6.59 6.94
C ARG A 131 -17.51 -5.96 7.23
N THR A 132 -18.17 -5.37 6.24
CA THR A 132 -19.41 -4.60 6.45
C THR A 132 -20.64 -5.22 5.82
N GLY A 133 -20.48 -6.20 4.92
CA GLY A 133 -21.56 -6.84 4.16
C GLY A 133 -22.26 -5.90 3.19
N ILE A 134 -21.66 -4.77 2.79
CA ILE A 134 -22.28 -3.85 1.84
C ILE A 134 -22.15 -4.38 0.40
N ASP A 135 -23.17 -4.09 -0.40
CA ASP A 135 -23.17 -4.34 -1.84
C ASP A 135 -22.91 -3.02 -2.57
N ILE A 136 -21.66 -2.83 -3.03
CA ILE A 136 -21.19 -1.67 -3.79
C ILE A 136 -20.43 -2.14 -5.03
N VAL A 137 -20.67 -1.50 -6.18
CA VAL A 137 -20.10 -1.92 -7.47
C VAL A 137 -18.67 -1.44 -7.59
N HIS A 138 -17.72 -2.36 -7.76
CA HIS A 138 -16.32 -2.01 -8.01
C HIS A 138 -16.10 -1.60 -9.47
N VAL A 139 -15.41 -0.46 -9.70
CA VAL A 139 -15.04 0.05 -11.01
C VAL A 139 -13.50 0.14 -11.09
N PRO A 140 -12.82 -0.77 -11.82
CA PRO A 140 -11.38 -0.75 -11.96
C PRO A 140 -10.93 0.27 -13.02
N TYR A 141 -9.92 1.07 -12.68
CA TYR A 141 -9.27 2.04 -13.57
C TYR A 141 -7.84 1.62 -13.90
N ARG A 142 -7.25 2.25 -14.92
CA ARG A 142 -5.83 2.08 -15.26
C ARG A 142 -4.94 3.05 -14.46
N GLY A 143 -5.05 3.00 -13.11
CA GLY A 143 -4.30 3.84 -12.20
C GLY A 143 -5.16 4.77 -11.33
N GLY A 144 -4.57 5.33 -10.26
CA GLY A 144 -5.26 6.21 -9.31
C GLY A 144 -5.66 7.57 -9.89
N GLY A 145 -4.87 8.09 -10.85
CA GLY A 145 -5.16 9.38 -11.50
C GLY A 145 -6.49 9.39 -12.26
N PRO A 146 -6.73 8.47 -13.21
CA PRO A 146 -8.03 8.35 -13.89
C PRO A 146 -9.20 8.13 -12.94
N ALA A 147 -9.05 7.29 -11.91
CA ALA A 147 -10.08 7.09 -10.89
C ALA A 147 -10.41 8.40 -10.14
N LEU A 148 -9.38 9.19 -9.77
CA LEU A 148 -9.57 10.47 -9.10
C LEU A 148 -10.24 11.50 -10.02
N GLN A 149 -9.91 11.55 -11.30
CA GLN A 149 -10.56 12.46 -12.26
C GLN A 149 -12.05 12.15 -12.41
N ASP A 150 -12.41 10.87 -12.57
CA ASP A 150 -13.80 10.45 -12.68
C ASP A 150 -14.57 10.66 -11.36
N MET A 151 -13.90 10.53 -10.22
CA MET A 151 -14.43 10.89 -8.91
C MET A 151 -14.78 12.37 -8.83
N LEU A 152 -13.86 13.26 -9.25
CA LEU A 152 -14.06 14.71 -9.25
C LEU A 152 -15.14 15.16 -10.24
N ASN A 153 -15.31 14.43 -11.34
CA ASN A 153 -16.34 14.67 -12.36
C ASN A 153 -17.68 14.01 -12.01
N GLY A 154 -17.76 13.27 -10.90
CA GLY A 154 -18.97 12.60 -10.44
C GLY A 154 -19.38 11.39 -11.28
N GLN A 155 -18.44 10.73 -11.95
CA GLN A 155 -18.69 9.46 -12.66
C GLN A 155 -18.68 8.27 -11.70
N ILE A 156 -17.93 8.36 -10.59
CA ILE A 156 -17.95 7.40 -9.49
C ILE A 156 -18.31 8.10 -8.17
N ASP A 157 -18.92 7.34 -7.25
CA ASP A 157 -19.46 7.85 -6.00
C ASP A 157 -18.41 7.90 -4.88
N SER A 158 -17.46 6.95 -4.90
CA SER A 158 -16.44 6.79 -3.86
C SER A 158 -15.15 6.17 -4.41
N THR A 159 -14.04 6.29 -3.67
CA THR A 159 -12.77 5.63 -3.99
C THR A 159 -11.86 5.55 -2.76
N PHE A 160 -10.94 4.57 -2.75
CA PHE A 160 -9.78 4.61 -1.87
C PHE A 160 -8.60 5.26 -2.58
N GLN A 161 -7.97 6.25 -1.95
CA GLN A 161 -6.82 6.98 -2.49
C GLN A 161 -5.76 7.21 -1.39
N PRO A 162 -4.48 7.39 -1.74
CA PRO A 162 -3.50 7.91 -0.81
C PRO A 162 -3.94 9.30 -0.29
N LEU A 163 -3.79 9.54 1.01
CA LEU A 163 -4.24 10.78 1.64
C LEU A 163 -3.65 12.03 0.98
N SER A 164 -2.36 12.02 0.65
CA SER A 164 -1.67 13.14 0.01
C SER A 164 -2.25 13.55 -1.35
N THR A 165 -2.87 12.60 -2.07
CA THR A 165 -3.47 12.89 -3.39
C THR A 165 -4.83 13.57 -3.30
N VAL A 166 -5.53 13.48 -2.18
CA VAL A 166 -6.91 13.98 -2.01
C VAL A 166 -7.04 15.14 -1.03
N VAL A 167 -6.05 15.39 -0.18
CA VAL A 167 -6.14 16.40 0.89
C VAL A 167 -6.56 17.77 0.37
N ALA A 168 -5.99 18.25 -0.74
CA ALA A 168 -6.34 19.54 -1.32
C ALA A 168 -7.80 19.61 -1.82
N TYR A 169 -8.32 18.50 -2.37
CA TYR A 169 -9.71 18.43 -2.83
C TYR A 169 -10.70 18.35 -1.67
N VAL A 170 -10.31 17.71 -0.58
CA VAL A 170 -11.12 17.65 0.65
C VAL A 170 -11.15 19.03 1.31
N GLN A 171 -10.02 19.72 1.43
CA GLN A 171 -9.96 21.08 1.95
C GLN A 171 -10.76 22.09 1.10
N ALA A 172 -10.80 21.87 -0.21
CA ALA A 172 -11.62 22.68 -1.13
C ALA A 172 -13.11 22.27 -1.15
N GLY A 173 -13.55 21.30 -0.34
CA GLY A 173 -14.93 20.80 -0.28
C GLY A 173 -15.40 20.03 -1.53
N ARG A 174 -14.49 19.73 -2.46
CA ARG A 174 -14.81 18.97 -3.68
C ARG A 174 -14.95 17.47 -3.43
N LEU A 175 -14.26 16.95 -2.42
CA LEU A 175 -14.38 15.59 -1.92
C LEU A 175 -14.61 15.63 -0.41
N ARG A 176 -15.16 14.56 0.13
CA ARG A 176 -15.29 14.34 1.58
C ARG A 176 -14.56 13.07 1.97
N ALA A 177 -13.62 13.18 2.90
CA ALA A 177 -12.95 12.04 3.49
C ALA A 177 -13.80 11.48 4.63
N LEU A 178 -13.95 10.16 4.71
CA LEU A 178 -14.81 9.49 5.70
C LEU A 178 -14.01 8.77 6.80
N ALA A 179 -12.93 8.09 6.44
CA ALA A 179 -12.02 7.45 7.39
C ALA A 179 -10.68 7.12 6.72
N VAL A 180 -9.60 7.10 7.51
CA VAL A 180 -8.27 6.68 7.09
C VAL A 180 -7.94 5.27 7.58
N ALA A 181 -7.35 4.45 6.71
CA ALA A 181 -6.99 3.06 7.01
C ALA A 181 -5.60 2.97 7.71
N ALA A 182 -5.39 3.77 8.74
CA ALA A 182 -4.17 3.86 9.52
C ALA A 182 -4.39 3.43 10.97
N ALA A 183 -3.30 3.15 11.71
CA ALA A 183 -3.36 2.80 13.13
C ALA A 183 -3.71 4.00 14.03
N ARG A 184 -3.47 5.21 13.55
CA ARG A 184 -3.76 6.50 14.23
C ARG A 184 -4.17 7.52 13.19
N ARG A 185 -4.77 8.63 13.64
CA ARG A 185 -5.11 9.76 12.77
C ARG A 185 -3.86 10.39 12.14
N GLU A 186 -4.03 10.94 10.95
CA GLU A 186 -2.95 11.50 10.17
C GLU A 186 -2.78 13.00 10.40
N THR A 187 -1.53 13.46 10.47
CA THR A 187 -1.21 14.89 10.69
C THR A 187 -1.71 15.79 9.57
N LEU A 188 -1.81 15.29 8.36
CA LEU A 188 -2.36 16.03 7.21
C LEU A 188 -3.88 16.30 7.35
N MET A 189 -4.60 15.46 8.12
CA MET A 189 -6.02 15.59 8.40
C MET A 189 -6.33 15.08 9.82
N PRO A 190 -5.98 15.85 10.87
CA PRO A 190 -6.07 15.40 12.27
C PRO A 190 -7.50 15.14 12.74
N ASP A 191 -8.50 15.76 12.12
CA ASP A 191 -9.91 15.55 12.43
C ASP A 191 -10.50 14.32 11.75
N LEU A 192 -9.81 13.73 10.74
CA LEU A 192 -10.28 12.54 10.06
C LEU A 192 -10.12 11.30 10.95
N PRO A 193 -11.22 10.58 11.27
CA PRO A 193 -11.11 9.39 12.09
C PRO A 193 -10.43 8.24 11.34
N THR A 194 -9.83 7.34 12.10
CA THR A 194 -9.39 6.04 11.59
C THR A 194 -10.59 5.10 11.41
N PHE A 195 -10.46 4.06 10.60
CA PHE A 195 -11.49 3.02 10.52
C PHE A 195 -11.73 2.30 11.86
N ALA A 196 -10.71 2.19 12.71
CA ALA A 196 -10.85 1.66 14.06
C ALA A 196 -11.81 2.50 14.92
N GLU A 197 -11.71 3.83 14.85
CA GLU A 197 -12.58 4.76 15.60
C GLU A 197 -14.02 4.76 15.09
N VAL A 198 -14.26 4.33 13.85
CA VAL A 198 -15.60 4.25 13.25
C VAL A 198 -16.16 2.82 13.16
N GLY A 199 -15.62 1.90 14.00
CA GLY A 199 -16.19 0.57 14.20
C GLY A 199 -15.58 -0.57 13.40
N LEU A 200 -14.45 -0.34 12.72
CA LEU A 200 -13.68 -1.37 12.00
C LEU A 200 -12.24 -1.46 12.55
N PRO A 201 -12.00 -2.04 13.73
CA PRO A 201 -10.71 -1.97 14.44
C PRO A 201 -9.54 -2.56 13.66
N ASP A 202 -9.78 -3.58 12.84
CA ASP A 202 -8.73 -4.29 12.08
C ASP A 202 -8.63 -3.83 10.62
N PHE A 203 -9.33 -2.74 10.25
CA PHE A 203 -9.27 -2.21 8.91
C PHE A 203 -8.05 -1.29 8.74
N ARG A 204 -6.89 -1.90 8.54
CA ARG A 204 -5.63 -1.22 8.29
C ARG A 204 -5.13 -1.60 6.91
N VAL A 205 -5.11 -0.65 6.01
CA VAL A 205 -4.71 -0.85 4.61
C VAL A 205 -3.74 0.24 4.20
N SER A 206 -2.54 -0.16 3.86
CA SER A 206 -1.51 0.77 3.39
C SER A 206 -0.72 0.18 2.24
N SER A 207 -0.23 1.05 1.36
CA SER A 207 0.84 0.70 0.44
C SER A 207 2.15 0.80 1.18
N TRP A 208 2.70 -0.31 1.61
CA TRP A 208 4.01 -0.32 2.24
C TRP A 208 5.11 -0.71 1.26
N TYR A 209 6.33 -0.29 1.57
CA TYR A 209 7.54 -0.56 0.81
C TYR A 209 8.63 -1.06 1.75
N GLY A 210 9.33 -2.12 1.34
CA GLY A 210 10.42 -2.70 2.09
C GLY A 210 11.51 -3.24 1.19
N LEU A 211 12.68 -3.45 1.77
CA LEU A 211 13.82 -4.04 1.10
C LEU A 211 13.89 -5.54 1.42
N PHE A 212 14.19 -6.32 0.37
CA PHE A 212 14.35 -7.77 0.43
C PHE A 212 15.64 -8.20 -0.26
N ALA A 213 16.18 -9.34 0.15
CA ALA A 213 17.34 -9.99 -0.48
C ALA A 213 17.00 -11.43 -0.91
N PRO A 214 17.85 -12.09 -1.72
CA PRO A 214 17.73 -13.52 -1.96
C PRO A 214 17.67 -14.31 -0.66
N LYS A 215 16.87 -15.36 -0.60
CA LYS A 215 16.59 -16.13 0.63
C LYS A 215 17.84 -16.60 1.39
N ALA A 216 18.89 -16.97 0.66
CA ALA A 216 20.13 -17.50 1.23
C ALA A 216 21.14 -16.42 1.66
N THR A 217 20.76 -15.11 1.67
CA THR A 217 21.68 -14.03 2.07
C THR A 217 22.05 -14.15 3.54
N PRO A 218 23.36 -14.11 3.90
CA PRO A 218 23.84 -14.27 5.27
C PRO A 218 23.34 -13.17 6.22
N ALA A 219 23.04 -13.55 7.48
CA ALA A 219 22.51 -12.63 8.48
C ALA A 219 23.36 -11.36 8.71
N PRO A 220 24.70 -11.40 8.77
CA PRO A 220 25.50 -10.19 8.94
C PRO A 220 25.33 -9.15 7.81
N ILE A 221 25.10 -9.61 6.57
CA ILE A 221 24.82 -8.73 5.42
C ILE A 221 23.43 -8.10 5.61
N LEU A 222 22.44 -8.91 5.99
CA LEU A 222 21.08 -8.42 6.24
C LEU A 222 21.05 -7.38 7.36
N ASP A 223 21.80 -7.60 8.44
CA ASP A 223 21.87 -6.68 9.58
C ASP A 223 22.54 -5.35 9.17
N THR A 224 23.65 -5.40 8.42
CA THR A 224 24.33 -4.20 7.89
C THR A 224 23.39 -3.36 7.00
N LEU A 225 22.64 -4.00 6.12
CA LEU A 225 21.69 -3.33 5.24
C LEU A 225 20.50 -2.76 6.04
N HIS A 226 19.96 -3.52 6.99
CA HIS A 226 18.90 -3.06 7.88
C HIS A 226 19.32 -1.80 8.65
N ASP A 227 20.47 -1.82 9.31
CA ASP A 227 20.99 -0.68 10.10
C ASP A 227 21.21 0.55 9.22
N SER A 228 21.66 0.35 7.99
CA SER A 228 21.83 1.44 7.02
C SER A 228 20.51 2.09 6.64
N ILE A 229 19.45 1.27 6.44
CA ILE A 229 18.11 1.79 6.16
C ILE A 229 17.53 2.49 7.39
N GLN A 230 17.60 1.89 8.58
CA GLN A 230 17.08 2.50 9.80
C GLN A 230 17.76 3.85 10.10
N THR A 231 19.07 3.96 9.80
CA THR A 231 19.78 5.25 9.87
C THR A 231 19.24 6.26 8.84
N ALA A 232 18.97 5.83 7.61
CA ALA A 232 18.36 6.67 6.58
C ALA A 232 16.96 7.17 7.01
N LEU A 233 16.16 6.32 7.68
CA LEU A 233 14.83 6.69 8.17
C LEU A 233 14.88 7.74 9.30
N ALA A 234 16.01 7.90 9.97
CA ALA A 234 16.24 8.95 10.96
C ALA A 234 16.63 10.30 10.32
N ASP A 235 17.06 10.31 9.05
CA ASP A 235 17.45 11.52 8.33
C ASP A 235 16.27 12.49 8.15
N ALA A 236 16.48 13.76 8.52
CA ALA A 236 15.45 14.79 8.51
C ALA A 236 14.93 15.11 7.10
N ASN A 237 15.79 15.04 6.08
CA ASN A 237 15.41 15.34 4.71
C ASN A 237 14.55 14.21 4.12
N ILE A 238 14.92 12.95 4.38
CA ILE A 238 14.12 11.78 3.97
C ILE A 238 12.74 11.84 4.63
N ARG A 239 12.68 12.11 5.94
CA ARG A 239 11.40 12.26 6.67
C ARG A 239 10.53 13.38 6.10
N ARG A 240 11.12 14.53 5.76
CA ARG A 240 10.39 15.65 5.16
C ARG A 240 9.80 15.27 3.81
N ILE A 241 10.62 14.69 2.91
CA ILE A 241 10.16 14.24 1.58
C ILE A 241 8.98 13.25 1.72
N TRP A 242 9.04 12.35 2.69
CA TRP A 242 7.97 11.36 2.88
C TRP A 242 6.71 11.96 3.51
N ALA A 243 6.86 12.86 4.48
CA ALA A 243 5.72 13.57 5.05
C ALA A 243 4.93 14.36 4.00
N GLU A 244 5.63 14.99 3.05
CA GLU A 244 5.02 15.67 1.88
C GLU A 244 4.22 14.70 0.99
N GLN A 245 4.57 13.41 0.99
CA GLN A 245 3.88 12.35 0.26
C GLN A 245 2.83 11.60 1.12
N GLY A 246 2.58 12.06 2.35
CA GLY A 246 1.70 11.37 3.29
C GLY A 246 2.20 9.97 3.69
N ALA A 247 3.52 9.75 3.61
CA ALA A 247 4.13 8.49 3.96
C ALA A 247 4.75 8.54 5.36
N HIS A 248 4.72 7.39 6.03
CA HIS A 248 5.35 7.18 7.34
C HIS A 248 6.60 6.31 7.20
N ALA A 249 7.63 6.65 7.96
CA ALA A 249 8.79 5.79 8.12
C ALA A 249 8.42 4.55 8.94
N MET A 250 8.83 3.37 8.48
CA MET A 250 8.69 2.10 9.19
C MET A 250 9.96 1.85 10.01
N ILE A 251 10.00 2.46 11.22
CA ILE A 251 11.13 2.32 12.14
C ILE A 251 10.87 1.12 13.06
N GLU A 252 11.47 -0.01 12.73
CA GLU A 252 11.24 -1.28 13.41
C GLU A 252 12.45 -2.22 13.26
N SER A 253 12.52 -3.26 14.09
CA SER A 253 13.55 -4.29 13.95
C SER A 253 13.34 -5.16 12.71
N ARG A 254 14.39 -5.80 12.20
CA ARG A 254 14.30 -6.76 11.09
C ARG A 254 13.32 -7.90 11.38
N GLN A 255 13.28 -8.37 12.64
CA GLN A 255 12.31 -9.38 13.07
C GLN A 255 10.88 -8.85 12.98
N ALA A 256 10.60 -7.65 13.50
CA ALA A 256 9.27 -7.05 13.46
C ALA A 256 8.78 -6.85 12.03
N PHE A 257 9.67 -6.43 11.11
CA PHE A 257 9.34 -6.34 9.69
C PHE A 257 9.06 -7.71 9.06
N THR A 258 9.82 -8.75 9.42
CA THR A 258 9.57 -10.12 8.94
C THR A 258 8.19 -10.63 9.38
N GLU A 259 7.85 -10.42 10.65
CA GLU A 259 6.53 -10.76 11.19
C GLU A 259 5.40 -9.93 10.55
N PHE A 260 5.66 -8.66 10.28
CA PHE A 260 4.73 -7.81 9.55
C PHE A 260 4.45 -8.36 8.14
N VAL A 261 5.49 -8.68 7.36
CA VAL A 261 5.34 -9.27 6.01
C VAL A 261 4.54 -10.57 6.05
N ALA A 262 4.81 -11.46 7.02
CA ALA A 262 4.06 -12.70 7.17
C ALA A 262 2.58 -12.47 7.48
N ARG A 263 2.26 -11.52 8.37
CA ARG A 263 0.85 -11.12 8.65
C ARG A 263 0.16 -10.54 7.42
N GLU A 264 0.84 -9.67 6.69
CA GLU A 264 0.32 -9.09 5.44
C GLU A 264 0.08 -10.18 4.37
N THR A 265 1.03 -11.11 4.20
CA THR A 265 0.87 -12.24 3.26
C THR A 265 -0.35 -13.09 3.60
N LYS A 266 -0.56 -13.40 4.88
CA LYS A 266 -1.73 -14.14 5.33
C LYS A 266 -3.02 -13.38 5.06
N LEU A 267 -3.10 -12.11 5.48
CA LEU A 267 -4.28 -11.25 5.30
C LEU A 267 -4.67 -11.11 3.83
N TRP A 268 -3.73 -10.69 3.00
CA TRP A 268 -4.03 -10.40 1.59
C TRP A 268 -4.24 -11.65 0.76
N SER A 269 -3.59 -12.76 1.14
CA SER A 269 -3.90 -14.08 0.54
C SER A 269 -5.31 -14.56 0.89
N GLU A 270 -5.80 -14.31 2.11
CA GLU A 270 -7.16 -14.64 2.50
C GLU A 270 -8.18 -13.77 1.74
N VAL A 271 -7.96 -12.45 1.70
CA VAL A 271 -8.80 -11.53 0.92
C VAL A 271 -8.82 -11.93 -0.55
N ALA A 272 -7.66 -12.20 -1.16
CA ALA A 272 -7.58 -12.58 -2.57
C ALA A 272 -8.31 -13.90 -2.89
N ARG A 273 -8.34 -14.86 -1.96
CA ARG A 273 -9.08 -16.13 -2.16
C ARG A 273 -10.57 -16.00 -1.99
N THR A 274 -11.02 -15.11 -1.12
CA THR A 274 -12.46 -14.92 -0.80
C THR A 274 -13.13 -13.93 -1.74
N THR A 275 -12.38 -13.19 -2.50
CA THR A 275 -12.86 -12.21 -3.46
C THR A 275 -12.53 -12.66 -4.89
N SER A 276 -13.40 -12.30 -5.85
CA SER A 276 -13.21 -12.67 -7.25
C SER A 276 -12.11 -11.80 -7.90
N ILE A 277 -10.88 -11.83 -7.34
CA ILE A 277 -9.74 -11.19 -8.00
C ILE A 277 -9.42 -12.04 -9.23
N PRO A 278 -9.49 -11.49 -10.46
CA PRO A 278 -9.12 -12.25 -11.66
C PRO A 278 -7.66 -12.70 -11.57
N MET A 279 -7.43 -13.97 -11.78
CA MET A 279 -6.07 -14.53 -12.01
C MET A 279 -5.68 -14.23 -13.45
N GLU A 280 -4.51 -13.63 -13.67
CA GLU A 280 -3.92 -13.35 -14.99
C GLU A 280 -2.86 -14.37 -15.36
#